data_da8196c3fd613c60cb40a7df5ab199fb
#
_entry.id   da8196c3fd613c60cb40a7df5ab199fb
#
_cell.length_a   1.000
_cell.length_b   1.000
_cell.length_c   1.000
_cell.angle_alpha   90.00
_cell.angle_beta   90.00
_cell.angle_gamma   90.00
#
_symmetry.space_group_name_H-M   'P 1'
#
loop_
_entity.id
_entity.type
_entity.pdbx_description
1 polymer ?
#
loop_
_entity_poly.entity_id
_entity_poly.type
_entity_poly.pdbx_seq_one_letter_code
_entity_poly.pdbx_strand_id
1 'polypeptide(L)'
;MTFSVGGFCEKTGMVGVAITSSSICVASRCPWVKAGVGASSTQNITDPSLGNILLDLIEKGSSSEQAIKIITNDRKFIDYRQLMVID
;
A
#
# COMPACT_ATOMS: atom_id res chain seq x y z
N MET A 1 -11.59 12.13 -6.64
CA MET A 1 -10.83 12.15 -5.37
C MET A 1 -10.88 10.77 -4.72
N THR A 2 -9.80 10.33 -4.14
CA THR A 2 -9.69 9.01 -3.49
C THR A 2 -9.26 9.19 -2.05
N PHE A 3 -9.91 8.48 -1.15
CA PHE A 3 -9.57 8.47 0.27
C PHE A 3 -9.41 7.02 0.74
N SER A 4 -8.33 6.73 1.44
CA SER A 4 -8.09 5.38 1.99
C SER A 4 -7.57 5.44 3.41
N VAL A 5 -7.82 4.37 4.16
CA VAL A 5 -7.31 4.20 5.50
C VAL A 5 -6.85 2.76 5.69
N GLY A 6 -5.65 2.60 6.27
CA GLY A 6 -5.12 1.29 6.63
C GLY A 6 -5.10 1.13 8.14
N GLY A 7 -5.25 -0.08 8.62
CA GLY A 7 -5.25 -0.37 10.03
C GLY A 7 -4.59 -1.69 10.38
N PHE A 8 -4.05 -1.75 11.59
CA PHE A 8 -3.44 -2.94 12.16
C PHE A 8 -3.93 -3.13 13.61
N CYS A 9 -4.32 -4.34 13.94
CA CYS A 9 -4.74 -4.68 15.30
C CYS A 9 -3.65 -5.48 16.01
N GLU A 10 -3.03 -4.88 17.03
CA GLU A 10 -1.95 -5.52 17.77
C GLU A 10 -2.39 -6.80 18.49
N LYS A 11 -3.65 -6.86 18.91
CA LYS A 11 -4.17 -8.01 19.68
C LYS A 11 -4.37 -9.24 18.82
N THR A 12 -4.84 -9.07 17.59
CA THR A 12 -5.22 -10.19 16.72
C THR A 12 -4.28 -10.37 15.54
N GLY A 13 -3.42 -9.37 15.24
CA GLY A 13 -2.58 -9.38 14.05
C GLY A 13 -3.34 -9.08 12.76
N MET A 14 -4.62 -8.73 12.84
CA MET A 14 -5.41 -8.40 11.66
C MET A 14 -4.95 -7.09 11.04
N VAL A 15 -4.90 -7.07 9.71
CA VAL A 15 -4.63 -5.86 8.92
C VAL A 15 -5.78 -5.63 7.96
N GLY A 16 -6.02 -4.37 7.61
CA GLY A 16 -7.09 -4.06 6.69
C GLY A 16 -6.89 -2.71 6.02
N VAL A 17 -7.56 -2.53 4.89
CA VAL A 17 -7.63 -1.27 4.15
C VAL A 17 -9.06 -1.01 3.76
N ALA A 18 -9.50 0.22 3.93
CA ALA A 18 -10.77 0.70 3.40
C ALA A 18 -10.50 1.84 2.43
N ILE A 19 -11.25 1.91 1.35
CA ILE A 19 -11.04 2.93 0.33
C ILE A 19 -12.38 3.40 -0.23
N THR A 20 -12.45 4.68 -0.56
CA THR A 20 -13.58 5.27 -1.27
C THR A 20 -13.07 6.21 -2.37
N SER A 21 -13.74 6.18 -3.52
CA SER A 21 -13.35 6.99 -4.67
C SER A 21 -14.52 7.13 -5.63
N SER A 22 -14.47 8.16 -6.47
CA SER A 22 -15.36 8.29 -7.62
C SER A 22 -14.93 7.42 -8.81
N SER A 23 -13.74 6.81 -8.75
CA SER A 23 -13.25 5.90 -9.78
C SER A 23 -13.93 4.54 -9.69
N ILE A 24 -14.19 3.92 -10.85
CA ILE A 24 -14.80 2.60 -10.94
C ILE A 24 -13.80 1.53 -10.49
N CYS A 25 -14.28 0.57 -9.70
CA CYS A 25 -13.51 -0.60 -9.28
C CYS A 25 -12.19 -0.25 -8.58
N VAL A 26 -12.21 0.78 -7.76
CA VAL A 26 -11.01 1.25 -7.04
C VAL A 26 -10.42 0.15 -6.14
N ALA A 27 -11.25 -0.71 -5.57
CA ALA A 27 -10.80 -1.77 -4.68
C ALA A 27 -9.94 -2.82 -5.37
N SER A 28 -10.02 -2.95 -6.69
CA SER A 28 -9.19 -3.89 -7.44
C SER A 28 -7.80 -3.35 -7.77
N ARG A 29 -7.54 -2.06 -7.52
CA ARG A 29 -6.32 -1.39 -7.95
C ARG A 29 -5.53 -0.76 -6.82
N CYS A 30 -6.19 -0.29 -5.79
CA CYS A 30 -5.56 0.55 -4.79
C CYS A 30 -5.20 -0.17 -3.47
N PRO A 31 -6.11 -0.93 -2.84
CA PRO A 31 -5.80 -1.55 -1.56
C PRO A 31 -5.22 -2.96 -1.73
N TRP A 32 -4.22 -3.26 -0.92
CA TRP A 32 -3.54 -4.55 -0.91
C TRP A 32 -3.25 -4.96 0.53
N VAL A 33 -3.50 -6.21 0.86
CA VAL A 33 -3.25 -6.74 2.21
C VAL A 33 -2.57 -8.10 2.11
N LYS A 34 -1.74 -8.40 3.12
CA LYS A 34 -1.10 -9.70 3.26
C LYS A 34 -1.10 -10.08 4.73
N ALA A 35 -1.79 -11.16 5.08
CA ALA A 35 -1.93 -11.60 6.47
C ALA A 35 -0.56 -11.82 7.12
N GLY A 36 -0.40 -11.29 8.33
CA GLY A 36 0.86 -11.40 9.07
C GLY A 36 1.98 -10.50 8.56
N VAL A 37 1.75 -9.71 7.52
CA VAL A 37 2.75 -8.82 6.93
C VAL A 37 2.33 -7.36 7.05
N GLY A 38 1.20 -6.98 6.46
CA GLY A 38 0.77 -5.60 6.49
C GLY A 38 -0.28 -5.28 5.45
N ALA A 39 -0.49 -3.98 5.25
CA ALA A 39 -1.41 -3.45 4.26
C ALA A 39 -0.77 -2.29 3.51
N SER A 40 -1.12 -2.11 2.26
CA SER A 40 -0.67 -0.99 1.46
C SER A 40 -1.80 -0.43 0.62
N SER A 41 -1.65 0.82 0.21
CA SER A 41 -2.56 1.47 -0.73
C SER A 41 -1.77 2.26 -1.75
N THR A 42 -2.13 2.11 -3.02
CA THR A 42 -1.58 2.90 -4.13
C THR A 42 -2.73 3.66 -4.78
N GLN A 43 -2.54 4.94 -4.99
CA GLN A 43 -3.62 5.76 -5.56
C GLN A 43 -3.07 6.94 -6.36
N ASN A 44 -3.98 7.74 -6.92
CA ASN A 44 -3.72 8.80 -7.88
C ASN A 44 -3.40 8.17 -9.25
N ILE A 45 -2.26 8.44 -9.88
CA ILE A 45 -1.86 7.69 -11.08
C ILE A 45 -1.40 6.31 -10.61
N THR A 46 -2.34 5.36 -10.55
CA THR A 46 -2.15 4.10 -9.86
C THR A 46 -1.27 3.13 -10.66
N ASP A 47 -0.27 2.57 -9.98
CA ASP A 47 0.45 1.40 -10.44
C ASP A 47 0.13 0.25 -9.46
N PRO A 48 -0.78 -0.66 -9.81
CA PRO A 48 -1.20 -1.71 -8.87
C PRO A 48 -0.08 -2.63 -8.41
N SER A 49 0.98 -2.80 -9.20
CA SER A 49 2.11 -3.66 -8.83
C SER A 49 2.84 -3.17 -7.59
N LEU A 50 2.81 -1.86 -7.31
CA LEU A 50 3.52 -1.28 -6.17
C LEU A 50 2.99 -1.78 -4.83
N GLY A 51 1.68 -2.06 -4.74
CA GLY A 51 1.09 -2.60 -3.50
C GLY A 51 1.73 -3.90 -3.07
N ASN A 52 1.82 -4.86 -3.98
CA ASN A 52 2.44 -6.16 -3.69
C ASN A 52 3.95 -6.04 -3.50
N ILE A 53 4.63 -5.18 -4.25
CA ILE A 53 6.07 -4.95 -4.09
C ILE A 53 6.36 -4.41 -2.69
N LEU A 54 5.58 -3.45 -2.20
CA LEU A 54 5.73 -2.94 -0.84
C LEU A 54 5.55 -4.03 0.21
N LEU A 55 4.52 -4.86 0.07
CA LEU A 55 4.27 -5.95 1.00
C LEU A 55 5.37 -7.01 0.96
N ASP A 56 5.90 -7.32 -0.21
CA ASP A 56 7.02 -8.26 -0.35
C ASP A 56 8.28 -7.75 0.34
N LEU A 57 8.58 -6.45 0.25
CA LEU A 57 9.71 -5.84 0.93
C LEU A 57 9.56 -5.95 2.45
N ILE A 58 8.37 -5.72 2.98
CA ILE A 58 8.10 -5.85 4.40
C ILE A 58 8.25 -7.31 4.86
N GLU A 59 7.73 -8.25 4.08
CA GLU A 59 7.85 -9.68 4.39
C GLU A 59 9.32 -10.12 4.46
N LYS A 60 10.18 -9.52 3.63
CA LYS A 60 11.61 -9.81 3.60
C LYS A 60 12.41 -9.08 4.68
N GLY A 61 11.77 -8.31 5.54
CA GLY A 61 12.41 -7.67 6.69
C GLY A 61 12.59 -6.17 6.62
N SER A 62 12.18 -5.51 5.55
CA SER A 62 12.20 -4.05 5.47
C SER A 62 11.12 -3.45 6.37
N SER A 63 11.43 -2.30 7.00
CA SER A 63 10.40 -1.51 7.67
C SER A 63 9.52 -0.81 6.64
N SER A 64 8.35 -0.34 7.06
CA SER A 64 7.46 0.46 6.19
C SER A 64 8.20 1.64 5.57
N GLU A 65 8.99 2.35 6.36
CA GLU A 65 9.77 3.50 5.90
C GLU A 65 10.81 3.10 4.86
N GLN A 66 11.54 1.99 5.10
CA GLN A 66 12.53 1.49 4.15
C GLN A 66 11.90 1.05 2.84
N ALA A 67 10.76 0.38 2.90
CA ALA A 67 10.03 -0.07 1.71
C ALA A 67 9.62 1.12 0.83
N ILE A 68 9.09 2.18 1.43
CA ILE A 68 8.73 3.40 0.70
C ILE A 68 9.97 4.04 0.06
N LYS A 69 11.10 4.11 0.77
CA LYS A 69 12.33 4.67 0.22
C LYS A 69 12.84 3.89 -0.99
N ILE A 70 12.83 2.57 -0.91
CA ILE A 70 13.27 1.73 -2.02
C ILE A 70 12.43 2.00 -3.27
N ILE A 71 11.11 2.03 -3.12
CA ILE A 71 10.20 2.27 -4.23
C ILE A 71 10.39 3.68 -4.81
N THR A 72 10.49 4.70 -3.97
CA THR A 72 10.60 6.09 -4.45
C THR A 72 11.92 6.37 -5.16
N ASN A 73 12.98 5.63 -4.84
CA ASN A 73 14.27 5.80 -5.51
C ASN A 73 14.37 5.07 -6.85
N ASP A 74 13.51 4.08 -7.09
CA ASP A 74 13.69 3.12 -8.17
C ASP A 74 12.64 3.24 -9.29
N ARG A 75 11.55 3.99 -9.07
CA ARG A 75 10.43 4.04 -10.02
C ARG A 75 10.32 5.39 -10.71
N LYS A 76 10.10 5.36 -12.04
CA LYS A 76 9.81 6.56 -12.81
C LYS A 76 8.42 7.09 -12.48
N PHE A 77 8.26 8.42 -12.51
CA PHE A 77 6.99 9.11 -12.28
C PHE A 77 6.39 8.84 -10.90
N ILE A 78 7.22 8.47 -9.92
CA ILE A 78 6.73 8.16 -8.57
C ILE A 78 6.07 9.39 -7.92
N ASP A 79 6.51 10.60 -8.24
CA ASP A 79 5.95 11.83 -7.68
C ASP A 79 4.49 12.07 -8.06
N TYR A 80 3.99 11.39 -9.08
CA TYR A 80 2.59 11.44 -9.50
C TYR A 80 1.72 10.40 -8.82
N ARG A 81 2.28 9.60 -7.92
CA ARG A 81 1.60 8.51 -7.22
C ARG A 81 1.52 8.78 -5.73
N GLN A 82 0.47 8.25 -5.13
CA GLN A 82 0.31 8.28 -3.68
C GLN A 82 0.46 6.85 -3.15
N LEU A 83 1.33 6.68 -2.17
CA LEU A 83 1.64 5.37 -1.59
C LEU A 83 1.45 5.42 -0.08
N MET A 84 0.93 4.32 0.47
CA MET A 84 0.83 4.12 1.91
C MET A 84 1.15 2.66 2.21
N VAL A 85 1.85 2.42 3.29
CA VAL A 85 2.07 1.06 3.79
C VAL A 85 2.06 1.07 5.31
N ILE A 86 1.48 0.02 5.89
CA ILE A 86 1.45 -0.20 7.34
C ILE A 86 1.79 -1.66 7.63
N ASP A 87 2.58 -1.88 8.67
CA ASP A 87 3.01 -3.22 9.10
C ASP A 87 2.70 -3.48 10.56
#